data_d9806888cfa2629145a42d3bcc066acf
#
_entry.id   d9806888cfa2629145a42d3bcc066acf
#
_cell.length_a   1.000
_cell.length_b   1.000
_cell.length_c   1.000
_cell.angle_alpha   90.00
_cell.angle_beta   90.00
_cell.angle_gamma   90.00
#
_symmetry.space_group_name_H-M   'P 1'
#
loop_
_entity.id
_entity.type
_entity.pdbx_description
1 polymer ?
#
loop_
_entity_poly.entity_id
_entity_poly.type
_entity_poly.pdbx_seq_one_letter_code
_entity_poly.pdbx_strand_id
1 'polypeptide(L)'
;MDFPRSFLYAGPQYTTRAQDVPAPLFRRKFIAPAGAQAELVITGLGFYEVWLNGAHLTKGFLAPYISAADDLIYYDRYDLTEHLLEGENVLAIELGNGFFNDPAGYVWDFDRAPWIGAPRTAFRLTLKKDGEETRIESDEQVLTHPSPILMDDYRWGEIYDARKELPGWTLPGFDDRLWAHAMPCEAPSGEARLCEAEPLAVREILKPVSIEKQDEGYLYDFGVDTTGICRVRICGHAGQKIALYHGEKLKGGKFDMDNIKFEHRYGPDDRVQRDVLILKEGENDYTPTFTYHGFRYVLVKGLEETQATEELLTMLVISSALPEVGGFDCSD
;
A
#
# COMPACT_ATOMS: atom_id res chain seq x y z
N MET A 1 2.28 -25.46 12.18
CA MET A 1 1.66 -25.32 10.85
C MET A 1 2.74 -24.96 9.89
N ASP A 2 2.79 -25.58 8.73
CA ASP A 2 3.91 -25.44 7.81
C ASP A 2 3.71 -24.19 6.93
N PHE A 3 4.52 -23.14 7.14
CA PHE A 3 4.47 -21.90 6.37
C PHE A 3 5.14 -22.11 5.00
N PRO A 4 4.57 -21.59 3.87
CA PRO A 4 5.19 -21.71 2.55
C PRO A 4 6.54 -20.97 2.49
N ARG A 5 7.58 -21.63 1.96
CA ARG A 5 8.92 -21.08 1.78
C ARG A 5 9.26 -20.79 0.32
N SER A 6 8.31 -20.98 -0.58
CA SER A 6 8.46 -20.69 -2.02
C SER A 6 8.22 -19.19 -2.25
N PHE A 7 9.26 -18.36 -2.08
CA PHE A 7 9.14 -16.93 -2.31
C PHE A 7 9.28 -16.59 -3.79
N LEU A 8 8.46 -15.61 -4.23
CA LEU A 8 8.47 -15.03 -5.57
C LEU A 8 8.68 -13.52 -5.51
N TYR A 9 9.28 -12.97 -6.55
CA TYR A 9 9.39 -11.53 -6.80
C TYR A 9 9.20 -11.24 -8.29
N ALA A 10 8.96 -9.98 -8.64
CA ALA A 10 8.80 -9.57 -10.04
C ALA A 10 10.13 -9.52 -10.81
N GLY A 11 11.24 -9.52 -10.09
CA GLY A 11 12.60 -9.53 -10.63
C GLY A 11 13.57 -8.65 -9.84
N PRO A 12 14.89 -8.83 -10.05
CA PRO A 12 15.91 -8.09 -9.30
C PRO A 12 15.91 -6.58 -9.59
N GLN A 13 15.35 -6.15 -10.72
CA GLN A 13 15.25 -4.74 -11.09
C GLN A 13 14.26 -3.94 -10.24
N TYR A 14 13.42 -4.60 -9.42
CA TYR A 14 12.47 -3.97 -8.51
C TYR A 14 13.10 -3.53 -7.18
N THR A 15 14.42 -3.51 -7.08
CA THR A 15 15.10 -2.90 -5.93
C THR A 15 15.22 -1.39 -6.07
N THR A 16 14.98 -0.66 -4.97
CA THR A 16 15.07 0.82 -4.92
C THR A 16 16.49 1.36 -4.80
N ARG A 17 17.50 0.49 -4.72
CA ARG A 17 18.90 0.89 -4.49
C ARG A 17 19.48 1.86 -5.53
N ALA A 18 18.98 1.83 -6.76
CA ALA A 18 19.51 2.64 -7.85
C ALA A 18 18.48 3.60 -8.47
N GLN A 19 17.20 3.35 -8.27
CA GLN A 19 16.12 4.10 -8.92
C GLN A 19 14.79 3.87 -8.21
N ASP A 20 13.82 4.77 -8.44
CA ASP A 20 12.43 4.49 -8.10
C ASP A 20 11.93 3.30 -8.92
N VAL A 21 11.12 2.45 -8.31
CA VAL A 21 10.57 1.26 -8.96
C VAL A 21 9.05 1.21 -8.74
N PRO A 22 8.28 0.74 -9.72
CA PRO A 22 6.84 0.56 -9.53
C PRO A 22 6.56 -0.59 -8.57
N ALA A 23 5.47 -0.49 -7.84
CA ALA A 23 4.92 -1.61 -7.09
C ALA A 23 4.60 -2.76 -8.06
N PRO A 24 4.99 -4.02 -7.76
CA PRO A 24 4.65 -5.14 -8.63
C PRO A 24 3.28 -5.73 -8.30
N LEU A 25 2.50 -6.02 -9.35
CA LEU A 25 1.28 -6.81 -9.31
C LEU A 25 1.58 -8.29 -9.57
N PHE A 26 0.83 -9.18 -8.91
CA PHE A 26 0.89 -10.62 -9.11
C PHE A 26 -0.51 -11.20 -9.30
N ARG A 27 -0.62 -12.20 -10.19
CA ARG A 27 -1.87 -12.92 -10.45
C ARG A 27 -1.63 -14.41 -10.50
N ARG A 28 -2.50 -15.18 -9.81
CA ARG A 28 -2.53 -16.64 -9.87
C ARG A 28 -3.94 -17.12 -10.16
N LYS A 29 -4.16 -17.69 -11.34
CA LYS A 29 -5.41 -18.36 -11.72
C LYS A 29 -5.44 -19.77 -11.14
N PHE A 30 -6.59 -20.20 -10.67
CA PHE A 30 -6.80 -21.57 -10.22
C PHE A 30 -8.24 -22.00 -10.39
N ILE A 31 -8.48 -23.31 -10.34
CA ILE A 31 -9.81 -23.90 -10.43
C ILE A 31 -10.23 -24.36 -9.04
N ALA A 32 -11.43 -23.96 -8.62
CA ALA A 32 -12.04 -24.44 -7.38
C ALA A 32 -13.31 -25.26 -7.69
N PRO A 33 -13.51 -26.42 -7.02
CA PRO A 33 -14.75 -27.18 -7.15
C PRO A 33 -15.90 -26.48 -6.42
N ALA A 34 -17.12 -26.65 -6.90
CA ALA A 34 -18.32 -26.11 -6.26
C ALA A 34 -18.41 -26.52 -4.77
N GLY A 35 -18.66 -25.54 -3.89
CA GLY A 35 -18.79 -25.76 -2.45
C GLY A 35 -17.50 -26.15 -1.73
N ALA A 36 -16.32 -25.88 -2.29
CA ALA A 36 -15.06 -26.02 -1.60
C ALA A 36 -14.92 -24.97 -0.49
N GLN A 37 -14.22 -25.31 0.57
CA GLN A 37 -13.69 -24.35 1.55
C GLN A 37 -12.28 -23.93 1.14
N ALA A 38 -11.89 -22.70 1.45
CA ALA A 38 -10.56 -22.20 1.12
C ALA A 38 -9.92 -21.40 2.25
N GLU A 39 -8.65 -21.68 2.49
CA GLU A 39 -7.81 -20.93 3.41
C GLU A 39 -6.57 -20.42 2.66
N LEU A 40 -6.22 -19.13 2.83
CA LEU A 40 -4.99 -18.53 2.36
C LEU A 40 -4.06 -18.26 3.54
N VAL A 41 -2.81 -18.68 3.40
CA VAL A 41 -1.67 -18.23 4.22
C VAL A 41 -0.77 -17.42 3.32
N ILE A 42 -0.46 -16.17 3.69
CA ILE A 42 0.30 -15.23 2.85
C ILE A 42 1.24 -14.36 3.68
N THR A 43 2.37 -14.00 3.09
CA THR A 43 3.22 -12.91 3.57
C THR A 43 3.71 -12.06 2.42
N GLY A 44 4.03 -10.78 2.71
CA GLY A 44 4.82 -9.89 1.88
C GLY A 44 6.09 -9.47 2.62
N LEU A 45 7.22 -9.45 1.94
CA LEU A 45 8.41 -8.75 2.39
C LEU A 45 8.43 -7.40 1.69
N GLY A 46 8.16 -6.37 2.45
CA GLY A 46 7.53 -5.12 2.11
C GLY A 46 6.10 -5.12 2.64
N PHE A 47 5.21 -4.39 2.01
CA PHE A 47 3.76 -4.45 2.28
C PHE A 47 3.05 -5.27 1.20
N TYR A 48 1.83 -5.73 1.46
CA TYR A 48 0.98 -6.35 0.46
C TYR A 48 -0.47 -5.92 0.57
N GLU A 49 -1.13 -5.92 -0.58
CA GLU A 49 -2.57 -5.94 -0.74
C GLU A 49 -2.97 -7.24 -1.45
N VAL A 50 -4.09 -7.85 -1.07
CA VAL A 50 -4.55 -9.11 -1.63
C VAL A 50 -6.04 -9.10 -1.94
N TRP A 51 -6.40 -9.68 -3.08
CA TRP A 51 -7.79 -9.84 -3.56
C TRP A 51 -8.05 -11.28 -3.99
N LEU A 52 -9.29 -11.71 -3.82
CA LEU A 52 -9.83 -12.90 -4.48
C LEU A 52 -11.04 -12.50 -5.33
N ASN A 53 -10.98 -12.74 -6.64
CA ASN A 53 -12.07 -12.46 -7.57
C ASN A 53 -12.62 -11.02 -7.48
N GLY A 54 -11.75 -10.04 -7.22
CA GLY A 54 -12.09 -8.63 -7.05
C GLY A 54 -12.45 -8.22 -5.63
N ALA A 55 -12.73 -9.15 -4.73
CA ALA A 55 -12.95 -8.85 -3.31
C ALA A 55 -11.61 -8.54 -2.63
N HIS A 56 -11.49 -7.34 -2.06
CA HIS A 56 -10.32 -6.93 -1.28
C HIS A 56 -10.33 -7.62 0.09
N LEU A 57 -9.23 -8.23 0.48
CA LEU A 57 -9.14 -9.11 1.64
C LEU A 57 -8.16 -8.63 2.71
N THR A 58 -7.21 -7.77 2.37
CA THR A 58 -6.15 -7.33 3.29
C THR A 58 -6.74 -6.80 4.60
N LYS A 59 -6.19 -7.26 5.72
CA LYS A 59 -6.58 -6.81 7.04
C LYS A 59 -5.97 -5.44 7.34
N GLY A 60 -6.74 -4.38 7.13
CA GLY A 60 -6.33 -3.00 7.39
C GLY A 60 -5.31 -2.48 6.38
N PHE A 61 -4.43 -1.59 6.82
CA PHE A 61 -3.41 -0.94 6.00
C PHE A 61 -2.03 -1.46 6.34
N LEU A 62 -1.10 -1.40 5.36
CA LEU A 62 0.33 -1.66 5.53
C LEU A 62 0.63 -3.04 6.14
N ALA A 63 -0.10 -4.07 5.73
CA ALA A 63 0.15 -5.46 6.12
C ALA A 63 1.34 -6.06 5.35
N PRO A 64 2.10 -7.00 5.95
CA PRO A 64 2.04 -7.45 7.34
C PRO A 64 2.78 -6.49 8.26
N TYR A 65 2.75 -6.75 9.57
CA TYR A 65 3.59 -6.02 10.51
C TYR A 65 5.07 -6.12 10.16
N ILE A 66 5.80 -5.05 10.44
CA ILE A 66 7.23 -4.94 10.16
C ILE A 66 8.03 -5.90 11.02
N SER A 67 9.01 -6.56 10.41
CA SER A 67 9.99 -7.40 11.08
C SER A 67 11.32 -7.41 10.35
N ALA A 68 12.39 -7.79 11.04
CA ALA A 68 13.64 -8.16 10.40
C ALA A 68 13.49 -9.56 9.82
N ALA A 69 13.40 -9.68 8.50
CA ALA A 69 13.07 -10.93 7.82
C ALA A 69 14.08 -12.07 8.08
N ASP A 70 15.30 -11.74 8.54
CA ASP A 70 16.32 -12.73 8.93
C ASP A 70 15.98 -13.42 10.26
N ASP A 71 15.23 -12.74 11.13
CA ASP A 71 14.84 -13.24 12.46
C ASP A 71 13.40 -13.73 12.47
N LEU A 72 12.48 -12.94 11.90
CA LEU A 72 11.05 -13.15 12.00
C LEU A 72 10.33 -12.76 10.70
N ILE A 73 9.43 -13.62 10.25
CA ILE A 73 8.54 -13.38 9.12
C ILE A 73 7.11 -13.43 9.64
N TYR A 74 6.41 -12.29 9.65
CA TYR A 74 4.98 -12.30 9.92
C TYR A 74 4.20 -12.76 8.69
N TYR A 75 3.19 -13.62 8.90
CA TYR A 75 2.23 -14.01 7.87
C TYR A 75 0.81 -13.84 8.37
N ASP A 76 -0.11 -13.67 7.45
CA ASP A 76 -1.55 -13.60 7.71
C ASP A 76 -2.26 -14.86 7.23
N ARG A 77 -3.46 -15.06 7.79
CA ARG A 77 -4.37 -16.14 7.41
C ARG A 77 -5.76 -15.57 7.12
N TYR A 78 -6.33 -16.00 6.00
CA TYR A 78 -7.64 -15.58 5.53
C TYR A 78 -8.51 -16.80 5.23
N ASP A 79 -9.77 -16.79 5.68
CA ASP A 79 -10.80 -17.67 5.16
C ASP A 79 -11.36 -17.04 3.88
N LEU A 80 -11.27 -17.77 2.78
CA LEU A 80 -11.66 -17.29 1.45
C LEU A 80 -12.96 -17.95 0.97
N THR A 81 -13.59 -18.80 1.77
CA THR A 81 -14.70 -19.67 1.38
C THR A 81 -15.86 -18.90 0.75
N GLU A 82 -16.22 -17.74 1.32
CA GLU A 82 -17.33 -16.92 0.84
C GLU A 82 -17.03 -16.17 -0.48
N HIS A 83 -15.76 -16.06 -0.86
CA HIS A 83 -15.31 -15.36 -2.07
C HIS A 83 -14.95 -16.29 -3.23
N LEU A 84 -15.03 -17.63 -3.02
CA LEU A 84 -14.77 -18.60 -4.07
C LEU A 84 -15.91 -18.64 -5.09
N LEU A 85 -15.50 -18.74 -6.35
CA LEU A 85 -16.39 -19.08 -7.46
C LEU A 85 -16.20 -20.55 -7.84
N GLU A 86 -17.26 -21.18 -8.33
CA GLU A 86 -17.12 -22.46 -9.01
C GLU A 86 -16.37 -22.27 -10.33
N GLY A 87 -15.32 -23.07 -10.57
CA GLY A 87 -14.47 -22.95 -11.76
C GLY A 87 -13.31 -22.02 -11.57
N GLU A 88 -13.07 -21.12 -12.52
CA GLU A 88 -11.91 -20.22 -12.53
C GLU A 88 -12.00 -19.15 -11.43
N ASN A 89 -10.93 -19.04 -10.68
CA ASN A 89 -10.71 -18.02 -9.65
C ASN A 89 -9.36 -17.33 -9.88
N VAL A 90 -9.22 -16.12 -9.32
CA VAL A 90 -8.00 -15.33 -9.38
C VAL A 90 -7.61 -14.82 -8.00
N LEU A 91 -6.45 -15.25 -7.51
CA LEU A 91 -5.74 -14.61 -6.41
C LEU A 91 -4.86 -13.50 -7.01
N ALA A 92 -5.09 -12.26 -6.59
CA ALA A 92 -4.35 -11.09 -7.03
C ALA A 92 -3.64 -10.44 -5.84
N ILE A 93 -2.39 -10.02 -6.03
CA ILE A 93 -1.55 -9.43 -4.99
C ILE A 93 -0.84 -8.21 -5.57
N GLU A 94 -0.73 -7.12 -4.80
CA GLU A 94 0.13 -5.98 -5.07
C GLU A 94 1.13 -5.84 -3.91
N LEU A 95 2.41 -5.57 -4.21
CA LEU A 95 3.42 -5.43 -3.17
C LEU A 95 3.96 -4.00 -3.13
N GLY A 96 4.02 -3.43 -1.92
CA GLY A 96 4.74 -2.19 -1.64
C GLY A 96 6.16 -2.44 -1.14
N ASN A 97 7.00 -1.41 -1.20
CA ASN A 97 8.39 -1.47 -0.77
C ASN A 97 8.53 -1.70 0.74
N GLY A 98 7.72 -1.00 1.56
CA GLY A 98 7.79 -1.06 3.00
C GLY A 98 9.23 -0.86 3.52
N PHE A 99 9.59 -1.53 4.61
CA PHE A 99 10.96 -1.48 5.15
C PHE A 99 11.93 -2.44 4.44
N PHE A 100 11.41 -3.41 3.71
CA PHE A 100 12.24 -4.41 3.04
C PHE A 100 12.96 -3.87 1.80
N ASN A 101 12.40 -2.87 1.14
CA ASN A 101 12.94 -2.23 -0.06
C ASN A 101 12.89 -0.69 0.05
N ASP A 102 13.08 -0.17 1.25
CA ASP A 102 12.92 1.25 1.59
C ASP A 102 13.91 2.15 0.81
N PRO A 103 13.44 3.03 -0.10
CA PRO A 103 14.30 3.97 -0.81
C PRO A 103 14.86 5.09 0.10
N ALA A 104 14.16 5.42 1.21
CA ALA A 104 14.60 6.38 2.23
C ALA A 104 15.39 5.73 3.36
N GLY A 105 15.91 4.51 3.17
CA GLY A 105 16.55 3.67 4.17
C GLY A 105 17.78 4.24 4.87
N TYR A 106 18.38 5.29 4.35
CA TYR A 106 19.56 5.93 4.93
C TYR A 106 19.34 6.47 6.36
N VAL A 107 18.11 6.75 6.73
CA VAL A 107 17.79 7.37 8.02
C VAL A 107 18.23 6.51 9.20
N TRP A 108 18.13 5.18 9.06
CA TRP A 108 18.56 4.21 10.07
C TRP A 108 19.52 3.17 9.51
N ASP A 109 20.27 3.51 8.47
CA ASP A 109 21.18 2.61 7.77
C ASP A 109 20.50 1.34 7.20
N PHE A 110 19.21 1.38 6.93
CA PHE A 110 18.48 0.24 6.31
C PHE A 110 19.00 -0.09 4.92
N ASP A 111 19.54 0.91 4.20
CA ASP A 111 20.23 0.70 2.93
C ASP A 111 21.43 -0.28 3.03
N ARG A 112 21.96 -0.48 4.24
CA ARG A 112 23.07 -1.41 4.54
C ARG A 112 22.60 -2.73 5.12
N ALA A 113 21.32 -2.87 5.42
CA ALA A 113 20.78 -4.10 5.99
C ALA A 113 20.98 -5.28 5.00
N PRO A 114 21.46 -6.45 5.45
CA PRO A 114 21.73 -7.59 4.59
C PRO A 114 20.47 -8.18 3.95
N TRP A 115 19.32 -7.98 4.58
CA TRP A 115 18.04 -8.51 4.13
C TRP A 115 17.33 -7.63 3.10
N ILE A 116 17.77 -6.39 2.86
CA ILE A 116 17.11 -5.46 1.93
C ILE A 116 17.12 -5.97 0.49
N GLY A 117 16.00 -5.86 -0.22
CA GLY A 117 15.89 -6.28 -1.62
C GLY A 117 14.51 -6.01 -2.21
N ALA A 118 14.34 -6.39 -3.48
CA ALA A 118 13.06 -6.26 -4.16
C ALA A 118 11.92 -6.95 -3.39
N PRO A 119 10.70 -6.37 -3.36
CA PRO A 119 9.55 -6.93 -2.64
C PRO A 119 9.27 -8.38 -3.06
N ARG A 120 8.93 -9.22 -2.10
CA ARG A 120 8.69 -10.67 -2.27
C ARG A 120 7.40 -11.08 -1.61
N THR A 121 6.79 -12.13 -2.14
CA THR A 121 5.61 -12.76 -1.52
C THR A 121 5.78 -14.27 -1.48
N ALA A 122 5.19 -14.89 -0.49
CA ALA A 122 4.97 -16.33 -0.44
C ALA A 122 3.56 -16.60 0.04
N PHE A 123 2.86 -17.50 -0.62
CA PHE A 123 1.51 -17.89 -0.21
C PHE A 123 1.24 -19.37 -0.40
N ARG A 124 0.27 -19.87 0.36
CA ARG A 124 -0.39 -21.17 0.18
C ARG A 124 -1.88 -20.98 0.26
N LEU A 125 -2.56 -21.35 -0.80
CA LEU A 125 -4.01 -21.49 -0.86
C LEU A 125 -4.36 -22.98 -0.70
N THR A 126 -5.17 -23.31 0.30
CA THR A 126 -5.63 -24.66 0.57
C THR A 126 -7.13 -24.75 0.27
N LEU A 127 -7.50 -25.59 -0.69
CA LEU A 127 -8.89 -25.93 -1.01
C LEU A 127 -9.26 -27.26 -0.34
N LYS A 128 -10.42 -27.33 0.31
CA LYS A 128 -10.93 -28.54 0.96
C LYS A 128 -12.32 -28.86 0.43
N LYS A 129 -12.52 -30.09 -0.06
CA LYS A 129 -13.80 -30.57 -0.57
C LYS A 129 -13.93 -32.09 -0.34
N ASP A 130 -15.01 -32.52 0.28
CA ASP A 130 -15.37 -33.96 0.49
C ASP A 130 -14.22 -34.78 1.11
N GLY A 131 -13.42 -34.17 2.00
CA GLY A 131 -12.28 -34.80 2.67
C GLY A 131 -10.98 -34.77 1.89
N GLU A 132 -10.99 -34.31 0.65
CA GLU A 132 -9.80 -34.08 -0.16
C GLU A 132 -9.25 -32.66 0.08
N GLU A 133 -7.90 -32.52 0.02
CA GLU A 133 -7.18 -31.25 0.16
C GLU A 133 -6.31 -31.02 -1.06
N THR A 134 -6.51 -29.88 -1.71
CA THR A 134 -5.65 -29.39 -2.80
C THR A 134 -4.90 -28.14 -2.34
N ARG A 135 -3.57 -28.11 -2.54
CA ARG A 135 -2.71 -26.97 -2.21
C ARG A 135 -2.20 -26.31 -3.47
N ILE A 136 -2.29 -24.99 -3.49
CA ILE A 136 -1.75 -24.10 -4.53
C ILE A 136 -0.78 -23.18 -3.81
N GLU A 137 0.47 -23.26 -4.18
CA GLU A 137 1.54 -22.42 -3.59
C GLU A 137 1.99 -21.36 -4.60
N SER A 138 2.75 -20.39 -4.08
CA SER A 138 3.49 -19.45 -4.91
C SER A 138 4.49 -20.23 -5.79
N ASP A 139 4.19 -20.27 -7.09
CA ASP A 139 4.92 -21.06 -8.10
C ASP A 139 5.14 -20.24 -9.39
N GLU A 140 5.79 -20.83 -10.36
CA GLU A 140 6.08 -20.24 -11.67
C GLU A 140 4.86 -19.91 -12.54
N GLN A 141 3.65 -20.35 -12.14
CA GLN A 141 2.40 -19.99 -12.81
C GLN A 141 1.85 -18.63 -12.35
N VAL A 142 2.47 -18.01 -11.36
CA VAL A 142 2.16 -16.64 -10.96
C VAL A 142 2.69 -15.68 -12.02
N LEU A 143 1.80 -14.82 -12.53
CA LEU A 143 2.15 -13.75 -13.46
C LEU A 143 2.37 -12.44 -12.72
N THR A 144 3.21 -11.55 -13.28
CA THR A 144 3.54 -10.25 -12.70
C THR A 144 3.53 -9.14 -13.74
N HIS A 145 3.19 -7.92 -13.28
CA HIS A 145 3.14 -6.70 -14.09
C HIS A 145 3.43 -5.48 -13.22
N PRO A 146 4.02 -4.38 -13.72
CA PRO A 146 4.09 -3.12 -12.99
C PRO A 146 2.70 -2.55 -12.68
N SER A 147 2.50 -2.01 -11.48
CA SER A 147 1.28 -1.31 -11.10
C SER A 147 1.26 0.16 -11.52
N PRO A 148 0.12 0.84 -11.41
CA PRO A 148 0.01 2.30 -11.49
C PRO A 148 0.82 3.06 -10.42
N ILE A 149 1.15 2.43 -9.29
CA ILE A 149 2.05 2.99 -8.27
C ILE A 149 3.47 2.95 -8.84
N LEU A 150 4.01 4.12 -9.19
CA LEU A 150 5.34 4.25 -9.81
C LEU A 150 6.47 4.26 -8.77
N MET A 151 6.16 4.61 -7.55
CA MET A 151 7.05 4.63 -6.40
C MET A 151 6.20 4.68 -5.14
N ASP A 152 6.58 3.93 -4.12
CA ASP A 152 6.03 4.01 -2.78
C ASP A 152 7.16 4.02 -1.74
N ASP A 153 6.94 4.78 -0.69
CA ASP A 153 7.77 4.83 0.50
C ASP A 153 6.91 5.32 1.67
N TYR A 154 6.97 4.64 2.79
CA TYR A 154 6.13 4.99 3.94
C TYR A 154 6.45 6.35 4.57
N ARG A 155 7.59 6.99 4.23
CA ARG A 155 7.99 8.33 4.69
C ARG A 155 7.91 9.38 3.60
N TRP A 156 8.36 9.03 2.38
CA TRP A 156 8.35 9.97 1.27
C TRP A 156 6.97 10.14 0.69
N GLY A 157 6.16 9.07 0.67
CA GLY A 157 4.85 9.07 0.06
C GLY A 157 4.76 8.18 -1.17
N GLU A 158 3.74 8.39 -1.98
CA GLU A 158 3.42 7.55 -3.12
C GLU A 158 3.31 8.38 -4.40
N ILE A 159 3.80 7.86 -5.52
CA ILE A 159 3.60 8.42 -6.86
C ILE A 159 2.71 7.47 -7.65
N TYR A 160 1.52 7.92 -7.99
CA TYR A 160 0.51 7.15 -8.72
C TYR A 160 0.21 7.76 -10.08
N ASP A 161 0.16 6.94 -11.13
CA ASP A 161 -0.23 7.34 -12.48
C ASP A 161 -1.55 6.68 -12.89
N ALA A 162 -2.66 7.39 -12.73
CA ALA A 162 -4.01 6.89 -13.03
C ALA A 162 -4.20 6.46 -14.50
N ARG A 163 -3.37 6.95 -15.43
CA ARG A 163 -3.40 6.55 -16.85
C ARG A 163 -2.93 5.11 -17.06
N LYS A 164 -2.25 4.53 -16.07
CA LYS A 164 -1.72 3.16 -16.09
C LYS A 164 -2.61 2.16 -15.38
N GLU A 165 -3.79 2.58 -14.90
CA GLU A 165 -4.75 1.67 -14.28
C GLU A 165 -5.09 0.49 -15.22
N LEU A 166 -5.29 -0.67 -14.62
CA LEU A 166 -5.61 -1.93 -15.27
C LEU A 166 -7.00 -2.41 -14.80
N PRO A 167 -8.10 -1.81 -15.30
CA PRO A 167 -9.45 -2.15 -14.82
C PRO A 167 -9.73 -3.64 -14.91
N GLY A 168 -10.16 -4.24 -13.80
CA GLY A 168 -10.51 -5.66 -13.75
C GLY A 168 -9.33 -6.62 -13.58
N TRP A 169 -8.11 -6.13 -13.34
CA TRP A 169 -6.94 -7.00 -13.18
C TRP A 169 -7.06 -8.00 -12.01
N THR A 170 -7.92 -7.72 -11.03
CA THR A 170 -8.22 -8.61 -9.90
C THR A 170 -9.33 -9.63 -10.19
N LEU A 171 -9.97 -9.57 -11.38
CA LEU A 171 -11.13 -10.39 -11.74
C LEU A 171 -10.74 -11.58 -12.63
N PRO A 172 -11.50 -12.70 -12.60
CA PRO A 172 -11.46 -13.71 -13.64
C PRO A 172 -11.74 -13.10 -15.03
N GLY A 173 -11.20 -13.71 -16.08
CA GLY A 173 -11.42 -13.27 -17.47
C GLY A 173 -10.60 -12.05 -17.91
N PHE A 174 -9.83 -11.40 -17.04
CA PHE A 174 -8.88 -10.37 -17.43
C PHE A 174 -7.79 -10.94 -18.36
N ASP A 175 -7.42 -10.18 -19.40
CA ASP A 175 -6.38 -10.58 -20.36
C ASP A 175 -4.97 -10.28 -19.80
N ASP A 176 -4.36 -11.29 -19.21
CA ASP A 176 -3.00 -11.24 -18.64
C ASP A 176 -1.94 -11.91 -19.53
N ARG A 177 -2.22 -12.19 -20.80
CA ARG A 177 -1.31 -12.91 -21.73
C ARG A 177 0.02 -12.20 -21.98
N LEU A 178 0.08 -10.89 -21.75
CA LEU A 178 1.30 -10.08 -21.89
C LEU A 178 2.05 -9.89 -20.57
N TRP A 179 1.55 -10.45 -19.47
CA TRP A 179 2.24 -10.39 -18.18
C TRP A 179 3.43 -11.36 -18.18
N ALA A 180 4.49 -10.96 -17.49
CA ALA A 180 5.65 -11.82 -17.29
C ALA A 180 5.38 -12.87 -16.20
N HIS A 181 6.16 -13.95 -16.19
CA HIS A 181 6.16 -14.87 -15.04
C HIS A 181 6.93 -14.28 -13.87
N ALA A 182 6.40 -14.42 -12.67
CA ALA A 182 7.13 -14.14 -11.45
C ALA A 182 8.32 -15.09 -11.31
N MET A 183 9.38 -14.63 -10.69
CA MET A 183 10.62 -15.38 -10.57
C MET A 183 10.76 -15.96 -9.16
N PRO A 184 11.19 -17.21 -8.99
CA PRO A 184 11.58 -17.74 -7.70
C PRO A 184 12.75 -16.94 -7.12
N CYS A 185 12.72 -16.76 -5.80
CA CYS A 185 13.80 -16.10 -5.08
C CYS A 185 14.07 -16.78 -3.74
N GLU A 186 15.22 -16.46 -3.16
CA GLU A 186 15.63 -17.04 -1.89
C GLU A 186 14.70 -16.60 -0.75
N ALA A 187 14.28 -17.57 0.06
CA ALA A 187 13.52 -17.33 1.27
C ALA A 187 14.43 -16.74 2.35
N PRO A 188 13.99 -15.75 3.13
CA PRO A 188 14.74 -15.29 4.29
C PRO A 188 14.78 -16.38 5.37
N SER A 189 15.77 -16.28 6.28
CA SER A 189 16.05 -17.30 7.30
C SER A 189 15.11 -17.24 8.51
N GLY A 190 14.39 -16.13 8.69
CA GLY A 190 13.56 -15.86 9.87
C GLY A 190 12.51 -16.92 10.17
N GLU A 191 12.15 -17.06 11.43
CA GLU A 191 11.03 -17.88 11.89
C GLU A 191 9.69 -17.30 11.38
N ALA A 192 8.84 -18.14 10.81
CA ALA A 192 7.50 -17.69 10.40
C ALA A 192 6.52 -17.68 11.59
N ARG A 193 5.83 -16.55 11.80
CA ARG A 193 4.86 -16.36 12.87
C ARG A 193 3.57 -15.72 12.37
N LEU A 194 2.42 -16.24 12.83
CA LEU A 194 1.14 -15.62 12.54
C LEU A 194 1.11 -14.19 13.10
N CYS A 195 0.68 -13.23 12.29
CA CYS A 195 0.46 -11.87 12.73
C CYS A 195 -0.84 -11.82 13.54
N GLU A 196 -0.72 -11.62 14.85
CA GLU A 196 -1.84 -11.51 15.79
C GLU A 196 -2.06 -10.07 16.26
N ALA A 197 -1.30 -9.12 15.71
CA ALA A 197 -1.46 -7.72 16.03
C ALA A 197 -2.74 -7.16 15.41
N GLU A 198 -3.39 -6.24 16.13
CA GLU A 198 -4.57 -5.55 15.60
C GLU A 198 -4.19 -4.72 14.35
N PRO A 199 -4.94 -4.81 13.26
CA PRO A 199 -4.60 -4.13 12.02
C PRO A 199 -4.72 -2.61 12.16
N LEU A 200 -4.03 -1.89 11.29
CA LEU A 200 -4.27 -0.46 11.08
C LEU A 200 -5.62 -0.28 10.39
N ALA A 201 -6.47 0.58 10.94
CA ALA A 201 -7.80 0.83 10.40
C ALA A 201 -8.15 2.32 10.36
N VAL A 202 -9.09 2.69 9.51
CA VAL A 202 -9.68 4.04 9.54
C VAL A 202 -10.50 4.19 10.82
N ARG A 203 -10.07 5.09 11.68
CA ARG A 203 -10.76 5.39 12.96
C ARG A 203 -11.68 6.60 12.86
N GLU A 204 -11.33 7.55 12.00
CA GLU A 204 -12.07 8.78 11.78
C GLU A 204 -11.91 9.24 10.34
N ILE A 205 -12.90 9.96 9.84
CA ILE A 205 -12.90 10.58 8.51
C ILE A 205 -13.08 12.08 8.69
N LEU A 206 -12.09 12.87 8.30
CA LEU A 206 -12.08 14.30 8.46
C LEU A 206 -12.18 15.02 7.11
N LYS A 207 -12.92 16.14 7.14
CA LYS A 207 -12.94 17.12 6.06
C LYS A 207 -12.09 18.33 6.43
N PRO A 208 -11.55 19.07 5.46
CA PRO A 208 -10.83 20.30 5.76
C PRO A 208 -11.78 21.32 6.42
N VAL A 209 -11.28 22.00 7.44
CA VAL A 209 -12.00 23.10 8.12
C VAL A 209 -11.79 24.44 7.44
N SER A 210 -10.73 24.57 6.63
CA SER A 210 -10.48 25.74 5.78
C SER A 210 -9.61 25.39 4.58
N ILE A 211 -9.74 26.21 3.54
CA ILE A 211 -8.90 26.17 2.34
C ILE A 211 -8.40 27.60 2.09
N GLU A 212 -7.09 27.77 1.93
CA GLU A 212 -6.46 29.06 1.70
C GLU A 212 -5.53 29.00 0.49
N LYS A 213 -5.62 29.98 -0.42
CA LYS A 213 -4.69 30.12 -1.53
C LYS A 213 -3.37 30.64 -1.01
N GLN A 214 -2.27 29.93 -1.29
CA GLN A 214 -0.89 30.34 -1.02
C GLN A 214 -0.10 30.53 -2.31
N ASP A 215 1.13 31.01 -2.20
CA ASP A 215 1.99 31.34 -3.37
C ASP A 215 2.19 30.13 -4.31
N GLU A 216 2.27 28.90 -3.75
CA GLU A 216 2.60 27.69 -4.50
C GLU A 216 1.43 26.73 -4.70
N GLY A 217 0.24 27.03 -4.19
CA GLY A 217 -0.92 26.14 -4.27
C GLY A 217 -2.04 26.49 -3.29
N TYR A 218 -2.77 25.47 -2.87
CA TYR A 218 -3.89 25.63 -1.93
C TYR A 218 -3.59 24.85 -0.65
N LEU A 219 -3.66 25.54 0.47
CA LEU A 219 -3.47 24.98 1.81
C LEU A 219 -4.81 24.50 2.36
N TYR A 220 -4.89 23.24 2.70
CA TYR A 220 -6.02 22.59 3.38
C TYR A 220 -5.64 22.40 4.85
N ASP A 221 -6.46 22.91 5.79
CA ASP A 221 -6.32 22.68 7.25
C ASP A 221 -7.39 21.68 7.70
N PHE A 222 -6.99 20.59 8.33
CA PHE A 222 -7.88 19.58 8.89
C PHE A 222 -8.23 19.84 10.37
N GLY A 223 -7.71 20.91 10.97
CA GLY A 223 -8.02 21.32 12.33
C GLY A 223 -7.30 20.54 13.44
N VAL A 224 -6.83 19.35 13.16
CA VAL A 224 -6.13 18.46 14.10
C VAL A 224 -4.88 17.89 13.47
N ASP A 225 -3.83 17.76 14.26
CA ASP A 225 -2.59 17.07 13.88
C ASP A 225 -2.69 15.59 14.28
N THR A 226 -2.69 14.70 13.30
CA THR A 226 -2.84 13.25 13.52
C THR A 226 -2.26 12.44 12.37
N THR A 227 -2.26 11.12 12.53
CA THR A 227 -1.73 10.18 11.53
C THR A 227 -2.81 9.77 10.55
N GLY A 228 -2.52 9.82 9.25
CA GLY A 228 -3.50 9.43 8.24
C GLY A 228 -2.96 9.44 6.82
N ILE A 229 -3.90 9.27 5.89
CA ILE A 229 -3.71 9.41 4.44
C ILE A 229 -4.80 10.29 3.86
N CYS A 230 -4.52 10.95 2.73
CA CYS A 230 -5.52 11.75 2.02
C CYS A 230 -6.11 10.99 0.85
N ARG A 231 -7.43 10.77 0.85
CA ARG A 231 -8.18 10.40 -0.35
C ARG A 231 -8.40 11.64 -1.20
N VAL A 232 -8.06 11.55 -2.49
CA VAL A 232 -8.20 12.62 -3.49
C VAL A 232 -9.34 12.28 -4.43
N ARG A 233 -10.31 13.19 -4.60
CA ARG A 233 -11.34 13.10 -5.63
C ARG A 233 -11.31 14.34 -6.50
N ILE A 234 -11.00 14.17 -7.78
CA ILE A 234 -10.80 15.28 -8.70
C ILE A 234 -11.22 14.91 -10.12
N CYS A 235 -11.86 15.85 -10.81
CA CYS A 235 -12.00 15.80 -12.26
C CYS A 235 -10.90 16.64 -12.88
N GLY A 236 -10.13 16.06 -13.81
CA GLY A 236 -9.01 16.74 -14.45
C GLY A 236 -8.69 16.16 -15.82
N HIS A 237 -7.60 16.59 -16.41
CA HIS A 237 -7.15 16.14 -17.73
C HIS A 237 -5.95 15.18 -17.65
N ALA A 238 -5.84 14.30 -18.64
CA ALA A 238 -4.77 13.30 -18.67
C ALA A 238 -3.38 13.93 -18.61
N GLY A 239 -2.56 13.51 -17.64
CA GLY A 239 -1.21 14.00 -17.42
C GLY A 239 -1.12 15.23 -16.48
N GLN A 240 -2.23 15.81 -16.04
CA GLN A 240 -2.21 16.83 -14.97
C GLN A 240 -1.60 16.17 -13.71
N LYS A 241 -0.66 16.87 -13.09
CA LYS A 241 0.05 16.38 -11.90
C LYS A 241 -0.38 17.16 -10.67
N ILE A 242 -0.93 16.47 -9.70
CA ILE A 242 -1.33 17.00 -8.39
C ILE A 242 -0.33 16.47 -7.37
N ALA A 243 0.28 17.38 -6.58
CA ALA A 243 1.20 17.02 -5.52
C ALA A 243 0.69 17.50 -4.16
N LEU A 244 0.58 16.59 -3.21
CA LEU A 244 0.14 16.82 -1.84
C LEU A 244 1.38 16.81 -0.93
N TYR A 245 1.64 17.90 -0.24
CA TYR A 245 2.68 18.00 0.77
C TYR A 245 2.02 18.04 2.14
N HIS A 246 2.32 17.08 2.99
CA HIS A 246 1.74 16.92 4.31
C HIS A 246 2.65 17.54 5.37
N GLY A 247 2.10 18.39 6.23
CA GLY A 247 2.86 19.10 7.25
C GLY A 247 2.09 19.35 8.54
N GLU A 248 2.80 19.57 9.62
CA GLU A 248 2.25 19.67 10.98
C GLU A 248 1.97 21.11 11.40
N LYS A 249 2.67 22.10 10.83
CA LYS A 249 2.62 23.49 11.29
C LYS A 249 2.72 24.55 10.18
N LEU A 250 2.40 25.77 10.60
CA LEU A 250 2.61 26.98 9.81
C LEU A 250 3.67 27.87 10.46
N LYS A 251 4.41 28.62 9.62
CA LYS A 251 5.36 29.65 10.03
C LYS A 251 4.92 30.98 9.42
N GLY A 252 4.49 31.91 10.25
CA GLY A 252 3.96 33.20 9.76
C GLY A 252 2.73 33.04 8.86
N GLY A 253 1.87 32.05 9.10
CA GLY A 253 0.71 31.75 8.27
C GLY A 253 0.99 30.95 7.00
N LYS A 254 2.25 30.67 6.69
CA LYS A 254 2.64 29.88 5.50
C LYS A 254 2.96 28.44 5.88
N PHE A 255 2.68 27.53 4.96
CA PHE A 255 3.03 26.10 5.09
C PHE A 255 4.52 25.92 5.35
N ASP A 256 4.86 25.15 6.39
CA ASP A 256 6.24 24.94 6.83
C ASP A 256 6.51 23.46 7.13
N MET A 257 7.52 22.92 6.48
CA MET A 257 7.99 21.55 6.66
C MET A 257 9.35 21.46 7.38
N ASP A 258 9.91 22.56 7.86
CA ASP A 258 11.28 22.59 8.43
C ASP A 258 11.44 21.62 9.61
N ASN A 259 10.37 21.35 10.36
CA ASN A 259 10.42 20.44 11.51
C ASN A 259 10.47 18.95 11.13
N ILE A 260 10.02 18.59 9.94
CA ILE A 260 10.00 17.19 9.46
C ILE A 260 11.08 16.92 8.42
N LYS A 261 11.70 17.94 7.89
CA LYS A 261 12.78 17.86 6.91
C LYS A 261 14.18 17.58 7.48
N PHE A 262 14.33 17.34 8.75
CA PHE A 262 15.66 17.05 9.37
C PHE A 262 16.32 15.77 8.81
N GLU A 263 15.52 14.91 8.23
CA GLU A 263 15.97 13.64 7.66
C GLU A 263 16.44 13.74 6.20
N HIS A 264 16.29 14.89 5.55
CA HIS A 264 16.60 15.01 4.12
C HIS A 264 18.07 15.11 3.76
N ARG A 265 18.95 15.18 4.68
CA ARG A 265 20.37 14.99 4.33
C ARG A 265 20.64 13.69 3.56
N TYR A 266 19.64 12.82 3.46
CA TYR A 266 19.72 11.50 2.86
C TYR A 266 18.82 11.29 1.64
N GLY A 267 18.04 12.29 1.23
CA GLY A 267 17.13 12.17 0.10
C GLY A 267 16.84 13.51 -0.59
N PRO A 268 16.11 13.49 -1.70
CA PRO A 268 15.68 14.71 -2.38
C PRO A 268 14.77 15.56 -1.49
N ASP A 269 15.10 16.85 -1.35
CA ASP A 269 14.45 17.79 -0.44
C ASP A 269 12.94 17.91 -0.58
N ASP A 270 12.38 17.58 -1.76
CA ASP A 270 10.97 17.75 -2.06
C ASP A 270 10.14 16.46 -1.91
N ARG A 271 10.75 15.36 -1.45
CA ARG A 271 10.06 14.05 -1.36
C ARG A 271 9.41 13.76 -0.01
N VAL A 272 9.82 14.42 1.05
CA VAL A 272 9.35 14.12 2.42
C VAL A 272 7.84 14.37 2.53
N GLN A 273 7.10 13.34 2.98
CA GLN A 273 5.63 13.36 3.17
C GLN A 273 4.88 13.92 1.96
N ARG A 274 5.20 13.43 0.76
CA ARG A 274 4.64 13.94 -0.50
C ARG A 274 4.01 12.85 -1.34
N ASP A 275 2.70 12.92 -1.55
CA ASP A 275 2.00 12.10 -2.53
C ASP A 275 1.85 12.83 -3.86
N VAL A 276 1.94 12.11 -4.96
CA VAL A 276 1.78 12.65 -6.31
C VAL A 276 0.80 11.81 -7.11
N LEU A 277 -0.27 12.44 -7.59
CA LEU A 277 -1.24 11.83 -8.48
C LEU A 277 -1.08 12.42 -9.90
N ILE A 278 -0.84 11.56 -10.87
CA ILE A 278 -0.88 11.90 -12.31
C ILE A 278 -2.24 11.47 -12.82
N LEU A 279 -3.09 12.43 -13.20
CA LEU A 279 -4.49 12.19 -13.53
C LEU A 279 -4.64 11.47 -14.88
N LYS A 280 -5.67 10.62 -14.97
CA LYS A 280 -6.30 10.24 -16.23
C LYS A 280 -7.36 11.28 -16.62
N GLU A 281 -7.88 11.20 -17.84
CA GLU A 281 -8.96 12.07 -18.31
C GLU A 281 -10.22 11.84 -17.48
N GLY A 282 -10.87 12.93 -17.05
CA GLY A 282 -12.12 12.90 -16.31
C GLY A 282 -11.95 12.66 -14.81
N GLU A 283 -12.81 11.83 -14.24
CA GLU A 283 -12.86 11.58 -12.79
C GLU A 283 -11.70 10.69 -12.32
N ASN A 284 -11.07 11.11 -11.23
CA ASN A 284 -10.03 10.40 -10.51
C ASN A 284 -10.45 10.27 -9.04
N ASP A 285 -10.33 9.06 -8.49
CA ASP A 285 -10.53 8.76 -7.07
C ASP A 285 -9.34 7.91 -6.61
N TYR A 286 -8.48 8.49 -5.79
CA TYR A 286 -7.22 7.90 -5.39
C TYR A 286 -7.04 7.97 -3.88
N THR A 287 -6.58 6.90 -3.31
CA THR A 287 -6.16 6.79 -1.91
C THR A 287 -4.81 6.10 -1.90
N PRO A 288 -3.75 6.70 -1.30
CA PRO A 288 -2.46 6.05 -1.15
C PRO A 288 -2.58 4.69 -0.47
N THR A 289 -1.77 3.72 -0.91
CA THR A 289 -1.85 2.33 -0.46
C THR A 289 -0.73 1.96 0.50
N PHE A 290 0.53 2.33 0.17
CA PHE A 290 1.72 1.85 0.87
C PHE A 290 2.48 2.94 1.61
N THR A 291 1.79 4.01 2.00
CA THR A 291 2.33 5.13 2.76
C THR A 291 1.34 5.63 3.83
N TYR A 292 1.82 6.44 4.74
CA TYR A 292 1.02 7.23 5.67
C TYR A 292 1.82 8.45 6.15
N HIS A 293 1.14 9.47 6.68
CA HIS A 293 1.75 10.72 7.10
C HIS A 293 1.23 11.19 8.45
N GLY A 294 2.06 11.94 9.20
CA GLY A 294 1.64 12.73 10.35
C GLY A 294 1.44 14.18 9.90
N PHE A 295 0.22 14.73 10.01
CA PHE A 295 -0.05 16.07 9.52
C PHE A 295 -1.36 16.67 10.06
N ARG A 296 -1.42 17.98 10.01
CA ARG A 296 -2.62 18.79 10.12
C ARG A 296 -2.95 19.50 8.80
N TYR A 297 -1.92 19.91 8.07
CA TYR A 297 -2.01 20.73 6.88
C TYR A 297 -1.60 19.95 5.65
N VAL A 298 -2.28 20.21 4.52
CA VAL A 298 -1.87 19.69 3.22
C VAL A 298 -1.78 20.86 2.23
N LEU A 299 -0.56 21.12 1.73
CA LEU A 299 -0.37 22.04 0.61
C LEU A 299 -0.51 21.27 -0.70
N VAL A 300 -1.55 21.58 -1.46
CA VAL A 300 -1.82 20.95 -2.76
C VAL A 300 -1.34 21.84 -3.89
N LYS A 301 -0.42 21.32 -4.71
CA LYS A 301 0.10 21.99 -5.91
C LYS A 301 -0.45 21.34 -7.18
N GLY A 302 -0.52 22.12 -8.26
CA GLY A 302 -0.97 21.63 -9.57
C GLY A 302 -2.48 21.70 -9.81
N LEU A 303 -3.25 22.30 -8.89
CA LEU A 303 -4.68 22.52 -9.05
C LEU A 303 -4.96 23.74 -9.93
N GLU A 304 -6.01 23.63 -10.75
CA GLU A 304 -6.73 24.79 -11.27
C GLU A 304 -7.60 25.40 -10.17
N GLU A 305 -7.93 26.69 -10.28
CA GLU A 305 -8.68 27.40 -9.24
C GLU A 305 -10.03 26.75 -8.92
N THR A 306 -10.72 26.23 -9.93
CA THR A 306 -12.02 25.56 -9.80
C THR A 306 -11.96 24.19 -9.14
N GLN A 307 -10.76 23.61 -9.05
CA GLN A 307 -10.52 22.28 -8.45
C GLN A 307 -10.27 22.35 -6.93
N ALA A 308 -9.97 23.54 -6.39
CA ALA A 308 -9.69 23.74 -4.97
C ALA A 308 -10.98 23.78 -4.14
N THR A 309 -11.62 22.64 -3.94
CA THR A 309 -12.91 22.50 -3.23
C THR A 309 -12.74 21.67 -1.94
N GLU A 310 -13.74 21.72 -1.06
CA GLU A 310 -13.80 20.91 0.17
C GLU A 310 -13.91 19.40 -0.11
N GLU A 311 -14.45 19.04 -1.27
CA GLU A 311 -14.62 17.65 -1.70
C GLU A 311 -13.33 17.04 -2.24
N LEU A 312 -12.34 17.85 -2.62
CA LEU A 312 -11.08 17.38 -3.18
C LEU A 312 -10.37 16.40 -2.25
N LEU A 313 -10.23 16.77 -0.97
CA LEU A 313 -9.51 15.98 0.01
C LEU A 313 -10.42 15.45 1.11
N THR A 314 -10.14 14.21 1.49
CA THR A 314 -10.69 13.59 2.70
C THR A 314 -9.54 12.94 3.45
N MET A 315 -9.29 13.34 4.69
CA MET A 315 -8.31 12.69 5.56
C MET A 315 -8.94 11.44 6.17
N LEU A 316 -8.31 10.31 5.95
CA LEU A 316 -8.60 9.05 6.61
C LEU A 316 -7.60 8.90 7.76
N VAL A 317 -8.06 9.14 9.00
CA VAL A 317 -7.24 8.95 10.20
C VAL A 317 -7.05 7.46 10.43
N ILE A 318 -5.80 6.99 10.44
CA ILE A 318 -5.47 5.58 10.61
C ILE A 318 -4.70 5.34 11.91
N SER A 319 -5.08 4.31 12.64
CA SER A 319 -4.34 3.80 13.80
C SER A 319 -4.70 2.34 14.04
N SER A 320 -3.98 1.69 14.96
CA SER A 320 -4.29 0.30 15.35
C SER A 320 -5.74 0.16 15.82
N ALA A 321 -6.43 -0.88 15.35
CA ALA A 321 -7.84 -1.15 15.66
C ALA A 321 -8.05 -1.71 17.08
N LEU A 322 -7.38 -1.12 18.08
CA LEU A 322 -7.48 -1.57 19.46
C LEU A 322 -8.90 -1.39 20.00
N PRO A 323 -9.43 -2.39 20.73
CA PRO A 323 -10.72 -2.27 21.41
C PRO A 323 -10.61 -1.27 22.57
N GLU A 324 -11.68 -0.50 22.79
CA GLU A 324 -11.80 0.31 24.00
C GLU A 324 -12.07 -0.60 25.19
N VAL A 325 -11.12 -0.63 26.14
CA VAL A 325 -11.20 -1.49 27.35
C VAL A 325 -11.43 -0.69 28.63
N GLY A 326 -11.54 0.64 28.55
CA GLY A 326 -11.79 1.51 29.68
C GLY A 326 -11.93 2.96 29.26
N GLY A 327 -12.39 3.81 30.16
CA GLY A 327 -12.53 5.24 30.00
C GLY A 327 -11.98 5.99 31.22
N PHE A 328 -11.53 7.22 31.01
CA PHE A 328 -11.17 8.15 32.04
C PHE A 328 -11.87 9.49 31.78
N ASP A 329 -12.55 10.02 32.79
CA ASP A 329 -13.22 11.30 32.73
C ASP A 329 -12.64 12.20 33.84
N CYS A 330 -12.32 13.44 33.50
CA CYS A 330 -11.84 14.43 34.45
C CYS A 330 -12.43 15.82 34.18
N SER A 331 -12.26 16.72 35.14
CA SER A 331 -12.82 18.08 35.03
C SER A 331 -11.93 19.07 34.26
N ASP A 332 -10.78 18.65 33.75
CA ASP A 332 -9.87 19.49 32.94
C ASP A 332 -10.11 19.32 31.45
#